data_b684f43d4ab71f026400278fe85c826b
#
_entry.id   b684f43d4ab71f026400278fe85c826b
#
_cell.length_a   1.000
_cell.length_b   1.000
_cell.length_c   1.000
_cell.angle_alpha   90.00
_cell.angle_beta   90.00
_cell.angle_gamma   90.00
#
_symmetry.space_group_name_H-M   'P 1'
#
loop_
_entity.id
_entity.type
_entity.pdbx_description
1 polymer ?
#
loop_
_entity_poly.entity_id
_entity_poly.type
_entity_poly.pdbx_seq_one_letter_code
_entity_poly.pdbx_strand_id
1 'polypeptide(L)'
;MRPDRAARGRGPGALWAAPALLVLLAAGCRHPPQTAAAPATPPPDEPAPAAPAAPEASSGPIPVTELPAGGISEEDREFVLSHPPIYSENGQATWYVAPYKGRKAANGQVFRDDALTAAHRTLPMGSLIVVTNLTTHQASAMRISDRGPFVPGRSIDLTIASAKAIGLYRMGTAPVRIDVYQTPKPIETGGRWCVQIGAFKSQERAEKMKSALLRAYPRANVIEFSGEASFWVRIRPLGDSREEAERIVRRVRPTQGDAYLTRLD
;
A
#
# COMPACT_ATOMS: atom_id res chain seq x y z
N MET A 1 -9.52 43.07 54.91
CA MET A 1 -10.45 42.68 56.00
C MET A 1 -10.49 41.15 56.02
N ARG A 2 -9.72 40.55 56.91
CA ARG A 2 -9.92 39.19 57.45
C ARG A 2 -11.03 39.29 58.52
N PRO A 3 -11.59 38.27 59.10
CA PRO A 3 -11.10 36.91 59.40
C PRO A 3 -12.17 35.80 59.12
N ASP A 4 -12.01 34.53 59.25
CA ASP A 4 -11.47 33.65 60.31
C ASP A 4 -12.34 32.39 60.49
N ARG A 5 -11.67 31.25 60.78
CA ARG A 5 -12.00 30.13 61.70
C ARG A 5 -12.90 28.98 61.16
N ALA A 6 -12.38 27.81 60.95
CA ALA A 6 -11.88 26.78 61.88
C ALA A 6 -12.98 25.94 62.58
N ALA A 7 -12.91 24.60 62.43
CA ALA A 7 -13.08 23.56 63.45
C ALA A 7 -13.00 22.17 62.78
N ARG A 8 -12.03 21.37 62.96
CA ARG A 8 -11.66 20.37 63.98
C ARG A 8 -12.83 19.45 64.41
N GLY A 9 -12.70 18.19 64.04
CA GLY A 9 -13.42 17.10 64.63
C GLY A 9 -12.64 15.77 64.53
N ARG A 10 -12.13 15.34 65.68
CA ARG A 10 -11.34 14.09 65.89
C ARG A 10 -12.21 12.88 66.07
N GLY A 11 -11.93 11.74 65.55
CA GLY A 11 -11.71 10.35 65.88
C GLY A 11 -12.61 9.69 66.91
N PRO A 12 -12.36 8.46 67.40
CA PRO A 12 -11.70 7.29 66.82
C PRO A 12 -12.58 6.03 66.93
N GLY A 13 -12.15 4.93 66.41
CA GLY A 13 -12.79 3.65 66.67
C GLY A 13 -12.15 2.47 65.93
N ALA A 14 -11.14 1.93 66.55
CA ALA A 14 -10.56 0.66 66.15
C ALA A 14 -11.45 -0.52 66.60
N LEU A 15 -11.76 -1.44 65.74
CA LEU A 15 -12.20 -2.80 66.16
C LEU A 15 -11.53 -3.82 65.24
N TRP A 16 -10.75 -4.63 65.93
CA TRP A 16 -10.05 -5.79 65.44
C TRP A 16 -11.04 -6.90 65.12
N ALA A 17 -10.96 -7.55 63.98
CA ALA A 17 -11.54 -8.86 63.76
C ALA A 17 -10.53 -9.72 62.99
N ALA A 18 -10.23 -10.86 63.60
CA ALA A 18 -9.21 -11.81 63.21
C ALA A 18 -9.56 -12.58 61.92
N PRO A 19 -8.59 -13.15 61.22
CA PRO A 19 -8.81 -13.92 59.99
C PRO A 19 -9.25 -15.35 60.33
N ALA A 20 -10.32 -15.78 59.74
CA ALA A 20 -10.72 -17.20 59.66
C ALA A 20 -9.89 -17.90 58.59
N LEU A 21 -9.07 -18.84 59.02
CA LEU A 21 -8.27 -19.72 58.18
C LEU A 21 -9.16 -20.77 57.55
N LEU A 22 -9.50 -20.64 56.28
CA LEU A 22 -10.21 -21.66 55.51
C LEU A 22 -9.17 -22.55 54.82
N VAL A 23 -8.93 -23.73 55.37
CA VAL A 23 -8.12 -24.76 54.76
C VAL A 23 -8.92 -25.46 53.66
N LEU A 24 -8.66 -25.13 52.39
CA LEU A 24 -9.16 -25.88 51.24
C LEU A 24 -8.19 -27.01 50.92
N LEU A 25 -8.65 -28.24 51.20
CA LEU A 25 -8.00 -29.47 50.75
C LEU A 25 -8.06 -29.54 49.21
N ALA A 26 -6.98 -29.21 48.53
CA ALA A 26 -6.83 -29.48 47.11
C ALA A 26 -6.51 -30.97 46.91
N ALA A 27 -7.48 -31.73 46.39
CA ALA A 27 -7.26 -33.08 45.87
C ALA A 27 -6.37 -32.96 44.60
N GLY A 28 -5.09 -33.27 44.73
CA GLY A 28 -4.17 -33.32 43.63
C GLY A 28 -4.42 -34.48 42.71
N CYS A 29 -4.96 -34.24 41.54
CA CYS A 29 -4.90 -35.18 40.43
C CYS A 29 -3.42 -35.23 39.95
N ARG A 30 -2.73 -36.32 40.34
CA ARG A 30 -1.42 -36.64 39.78
C ARG A 30 -1.56 -37.09 38.35
N HIS A 31 -1.20 -36.24 37.39
CA HIS A 31 -0.92 -36.67 36.01
C HIS A 31 0.40 -37.43 35.98
N PRO A 32 0.45 -38.60 35.35
CA PRO A 32 1.76 -39.26 35.13
C PRO A 32 2.64 -38.40 34.22
N PRO A 33 3.98 -38.43 34.39
CA PRO A 33 4.91 -37.69 33.54
C PRO A 33 4.76 -38.21 32.10
N GLN A 34 4.35 -37.34 31.18
CA GLN A 34 4.51 -37.61 29.75
C GLN A 34 6.01 -37.65 29.44
N THR A 35 6.49 -38.81 29.09
CA THR A 35 7.80 -39.02 28.52
C THR A 35 7.87 -38.22 27.22
N ALA A 36 8.72 -37.19 27.19
CA ALA A 36 9.00 -36.46 25.97
C ALA A 36 9.57 -37.44 24.94
N ALA A 37 8.80 -37.73 23.92
CA ALA A 37 9.28 -38.41 22.73
C ALA A 37 10.35 -37.54 22.08
N ALA A 38 11.50 -38.12 21.80
CA ALA A 38 12.57 -37.46 21.04
C ALA A 38 12.00 -36.96 19.69
N PRO A 39 12.45 -35.79 19.18
CA PRO A 39 12.03 -35.33 17.89
C PRO A 39 12.39 -36.35 16.83
N ALA A 40 11.40 -36.85 16.10
CA ALA A 40 11.58 -37.68 14.93
C ALA A 40 12.42 -36.92 13.91
N THR A 41 13.52 -37.53 13.47
CA THR A 41 14.28 -37.07 12.29
C THR A 41 13.36 -36.89 11.12
N PRO A 42 13.40 -35.74 10.43
CA PRO A 42 12.62 -35.54 9.22
C PRO A 42 13.05 -36.60 8.17
N PRO A 43 12.11 -37.13 7.39
CA PRO A 43 12.42 -38.01 6.28
C PRO A 43 13.31 -37.24 5.26
N PRO A 44 14.18 -37.95 4.49
CA PRO A 44 15.04 -37.31 3.50
C PRO A 44 14.16 -36.57 2.48
N ASP A 45 14.64 -35.39 2.09
CA ASP A 45 14.01 -34.46 1.14
C ASP A 45 13.45 -35.19 -0.08
N GLU A 46 12.16 -35.39 -0.08
CA GLU A 46 11.42 -35.62 -1.32
C GLU A 46 11.39 -34.26 -2.03
N PRO A 47 11.87 -34.16 -3.29
CA PRO A 47 11.88 -32.88 -4.00
C PRO A 47 10.43 -32.36 -4.03
N ALA A 48 10.23 -31.18 -3.45
CA ALA A 48 8.95 -30.48 -3.51
C ALA A 48 8.44 -30.49 -4.96
N PRO A 49 7.15 -30.80 -5.19
CA PRO A 49 6.61 -30.72 -6.54
C PRO A 49 6.90 -29.33 -7.09
N ALA A 50 7.54 -29.28 -8.26
CA ALA A 50 7.87 -28.05 -8.95
C ALA A 50 6.61 -27.17 -8.97
N ALA A 51 6.71 -25.96 -8.43
CA ALA A 51 5.65 -24.98 -8.56
C ALA A 51 5.23 -24.95 -10.03
N PRO A 52 3.92 -24.95 -10.35
CA PRO A 52 3.49 -24.87 -11.73
C PRO A 52 4.20 -23.66 -12.36
N ALA A 53 4.92 -23.93 -13.44
CA ALA A 53 5.61 -22.90 -14.21
C ALA A 53 4.60 -21.79 -14.46
N ALA A 54 4.94 -20.55 -14.05
CA ALA A 54 4.13 -19.41 -14.40
C ALA A 54 3.89 -19.48 -15.92
N PRO A 55 2.67 -19.30 -16.40
CA PRO A 55 2.42 -19.34 -17.82
C PRO A 55 3.36 -18.34 -18.47
N GLU A 56 4.18 -18.80 -19.41
CA GLU A 56 5.07 -17.96 -20.20
C GLU A 56 4.19 -16.85 -20.78
N ALA A 57 4.40 -15.63 -20.30
CA ALA A 57 3.67 -14.47 -20.76
C ALA A 57 3.91 -14.38 -22.27
N SER A 58 2.88 -14.61 -23.07
CA SER A 58 2.93 -14.34 -24.50
C SER A 58 3.37 -12.89 -24.67
N SER A 59 4.54 -12.67 -25.20
CA SER A 59 5.21 -11.38 -25.29
C SER A 59 4.62 -10.42 -26.32
N GLY A 60 3.46 -10.75 -26.89
CA GLY A 60 2.75 -9.90 -27.84
C GLY A 60 1.63 -9.09 -27.18
N PRO A 61 1.31 -7.89 -27.70
CA PRO A 61 0.15 -7.15 -27.24
C PRO A 61 -1.11 -8.01 -27.43
N ILE A 62 -1.93 -8.12 -26.38
CA ILE A 62 -3.24 -8.75 -26.51
C ILE A 62 -4.05 -7.80 -27.41
N PRO A 63 -4.56 -8.25 -28.57
CA PRO A 63 -5.35 -7.38 -29.42
C PRO A 63 -6.60 -6.95 -28.66
N VAL A 64 -6.65 -5.67 -28.33
CA VAL A 64 -7.82 -5.04 -27.70
C VAL A 64 -8.85 -4.81 -28.82
N THR A 65 -9.63 -5.85 -29.13
CA THR A 65 -10.60 -5.79 -30.21
C THR A 65 -11.86 -5.02 -29.84
N GLU A 66 -12.16 -4.93 -28.54
CA GLU A 66 -13.34 -4.22 -28.04
C GLU A 66 -13.03 -3.57 -26.68
N LEU A 67 -13.15 -2.26 -26.62
CA LEU A 67 -13.17 -1.51 -25.36
C LEU A 67 -14.62 -1.22 -24.99
N PRO A 68 -15.04 -1.45 -23.72
CA PRO A 68 -16.39 -1.10 -23.30
C PRO A 68 -16.64 0.41 -23.52
N ALA A 69 -17.79 0.74 -24.09
CA ALA A 69 -18.22 2.12 -24.26
C ALA A 69 -18.44 2.76 -22.89
N GLY A 70 -17.83 3.91 -22.64
CA GLY A 70 -18.05 4.73 -21.47
C GLY A 70 -16.81 4.94 -20.59
N GLY A 71 -16.63 6.19 -20.16
CA GLY A 71 -15.63 6.59 -19.16
C GLY A 71 -14.31 7.12 -19.66
N ILE A 72 -13.92 6.90 -20.90
CA ILE A 72 -12.87 7.62 -21.64
C ILE A 72 -13.47 8.38 -22.80
N SER A 73 -12.76 9.37 -23.35
CA SER A 73 -13.22 10.08 -24.54
C SER A 73 -13.23 9.13 -25.74
N GLU A 74 -14.06 9.43 -26.73
CA GLU A 74 -14.09 8.66 -27.99
C GLU A 74 -12.74 8.79 -28.72
N GLU A 75 -12.08 9.94 -28.63
CA GLU A 75 -10.74 10.18 -29.15
C GLU A 75 -9.70 9.25 -28.50
N ASP A 76 -9.73 9.09 -27.18
CA ASP A 76 -8.85 8.15 -26.46
C ASP A 76 -9.11 6.70 -26.91
N ARG A 77 -10.36 6.35 -27.10
CA ARG A 77 -10.76 5.03 -27.56
C ARG A 77 -10.27 4.73 -28.98
N GLU A 78 -10.49 5.65 -29.91
CA GLU A 78 -10.00 5.53 -31.28
C GLU A 78 -8.46 5.45 -31.33
N PHE A 79 -7.79 6.27 -30.49
CA PHE A 79 -6.33 6.24 -30.38
C PHE A 79 -5.82 4.85 -29.97
N VAL A 80 -6.40 4.26 -28.92
CA VAL A 80 -6.02 2.91 -28.44
C VAL A 80 -6.25 1.84 -29.52
N LEU A 81 -7.34 1.93 -30.26
CA LEU A 81 -7.67 0.94 -31.32
C LEU A 81 -6.80 1.09 -32.56
N SER A 82 -6.23 2.25 -32.81
CA SER A 82 -5.43 2.54 -34.02
C SER A 82 -3.92 2.53 -33.82
N HIS A 83 -3.42 2.48 -32.56
CA HIS A 83 -2.00 2.52 -32.27
C HIS A 83 -1.54 1.34 -31.42
N PRO A 84 -0.29 0.89 -31.58
CA PRO A 84 0.28 -0.08 -30.66
C PRO A 84 0.66 0.60 -29.31
N PRO A 85 0.74 -0.15 -28.22
CA PRO A 85 1.25 0.38 -26.96
C PRO A 85 2.72 0.75 -27.07
N ILE A 86 3.12 1.86 -26.41
CA ILE A 86 4.50 2.34 -26.34
C ILE A 86 5.30 1.71 -25.20
N TYR A 87 4.62 1.12 -24.21
CA TYR A 87 5.21 0.44 -23.06
C TYR A 87 4.21 -0.55 -22.49
N SER A 88 4.72 -1.67 -21.95
CA SER A 88 3.88 -2.68 -21.30
C SER A 88 4.56 -3.24 -20.06
N GLU A 89 3.77 -3.54 -19.02
CA GLU A 89 4.22 -4.25 -17.83
C GLU A 89 3.15 -5.19 -17.29
N ASN A 90 3.57 -6.23 -16.57
CA ASN A 90 2.68 -7.11 -15.84
C ASN A 90 2.74 -6.78 -14.35
N GLY A 91 1.61 -6.97 -13.64
CA GLY A 91 1.55 -6.71 -12.21
C GLY A 91 0.29 -7.20 -11.56
N GLN A 92 0.14 -6.90 -10.28
CA GLN A 92 -1.07 -7.16 -9.53
C GLN A 92 -1.91 -5.89 -9.44
N ALA A 93 -3.19 -6.00 -9.79
CA ALA A 93 -4.16 -4.95 -9.60
C ALA A 93 -5.03 -5.23 -8.38
N THR A 94 -5.41 -4.15 -7.72
CA THR A 94 -6.48 -4.11 -6.73
C THR A 94 -7.38 -2.91 -7.02
N TRP A 95 -8.37 -2.68 -6.19
CA TRP A 95 -9.18 -1.48 -6.30
C TRP A 95 -9.30 -0.80 -4.93
N TYR A 96 -9.52 0.51 -4.96
CA TYR A 96 -9.63 1.33 -3.76
C TYR A 96 -10.94 2.11 -3.75
N VAL A 97 -11.48 2.29 -2.55
CA VAL A 97 -12.73 3.05 -2.29
C VAL A 97 -12.42 4.25 -1.41
N ALA A 98 -13.46 5.05 -1.19
CA ALA A 98 -13.43 5.97 -0.08
C ALA A 98 -12.69 5.36 1.13
N PRO A 99 -11.83 6.10 1.74
CA PRO A 99 -12.10 7.45 2.25
C PRO A 99 -11.67 8.57 1.32
N TYR A 100 -11.33 8.25 0.08
CA TYR A 100 -10.84 9.24 -0.91
C TYR A 100 -11.97 9.99 -1.64
N LYS A 101 -13.23 9.53 -1.51
CA LYS A 101 -14.37 10.18 -2.14
C LYS A 101 -14.49 11.65 -1.70
N GLY A 102 -14.49 12.55 -2.67
CA GLY A 102 -14.53 14.00 -2.44
C GLY A 102 -13.18 14.63 -2.10
N ARG A 103 -12.08 13.85 -1.95
CA ARG A 103 -10.72 14.36 -1.81
C ARG A 103 -10.04 14.54 -3.16
N LYS A 104 -9.02 15.38 -3.20
CA LYS A 104 -8.20 15.53 -4.40
C LYS A 104 -7.26 14.34 -4.57
N ALA A 105 -7.31 13.73 -5.74
CA ALA A 105 -6.30 12.79 -6.22
C ALA A 105 -4.96 13.51 -6.46
N ALA A 106 -3.90 12.76 -6.75
CA ALA A 106 -2.57 13.34 -6.95
C ALA A 106 -2.48 14.27 -8.17
N ASN A 107 -3.38 14.14 -9.16
CA ASN A 107 -3.52 15.07 -10.27
C ASN A 107 -4.25 16.39 -9.93
N GLY A 108 -4.71 16.55 -8.68
CA GLY A 108 -5.43 17.73 -8.19
C GLY A 108 -6.94 17.73 -8.44
N GLN A 109 -7.47 16.79 -9.20
CA GLN A 109 -8.91 16.63 -9.43
C GLN A 109 -9.58 15.91 -8.26
N VAL A 110 -10.87 16.14 -8.08
CA VAL A 110 -11.64 15.41 -7.07
C VAL A 110 -11.75 13.94 -7.48
N PHE A 111 -11.40 13.05 -6.55
CA PHE A 111 -11.51 11.61 -6.77
C PHE A 111 -12.97 11.19 -6.99
N ARG A 112 -13.18 10.38 -8.01
CA ARG A 112 -14.47 9.82 -8.40
C ARG A 112 -14.32 8.31 -8.57
N ASP A 113 -15.11 7.56 -7.84
CA ASP A 113 -15.15 6.09 -7.89
C ASP A 113 -15.87 5.54 -9.13
N ASP A 114 -16.64 6.40 -9.82
CA ASP A 114 -17.39 6.13 -11.06
C ASP A 114 -16.63 6.52 -12.35
N ALA A 115 -15.43 7.10 -12.24
CA ALA A 115 -14.58 7.41 -13.37
C ALA A 115 -13.63 6.25 -13.72
N LEU A 116 -13.29 6.05 -15.00
CA LEU A 116 -12.28 5.09 -15.41
C LEU A 116 -10.87 5.66 -15.20
N THR A 117 -10.38 5.52 -14.00
CA THR A 117 -9.04 5.99 -13.60
C THR A 117 -8.32 4.99 -12.71
N ALA A 118 -7.01 5.17 -12.58
CA ALA A 118 -6.16 4.32 -11.77
C ALA A 118 -5.06 5.12 -11.07
N ALA A 119 -4.51 4.51 -10.00
CA ALA A 119 -3.31 4.96 -9.32
C ALA A 119 -2.11 4.10 -9.72
N HIS A 120 -1.02 4.74 -10.11
CA HIS A 120 0.25 4.09 -10.43
C HIS A 120 1.42 4.89 -9.86
N ARG A 121 2.48 4.18 -9.39
CA ARG A 121 3.61 4.85 -8.73
C ARG A 121 4.45 5.71 -9.67
N THR A 122 4.72 5.21 -10.87
CA THR A 122 5.81 5.72 -11.73
C THR A 122 5.36 6.21 -13.11
N LEU A 123 4.21 5.76 -13.63
CA LEU A 123 3.69 6.27 -14.89
C LEU A 123 3.38 7.77 -14.79
N PRO A 124 3.65 8.57 -15.83
CA PRO A 124 3.28 9.98 -15.86
C PRO A 124 1.78 10.19 -15.57
N MET A 125 1.47 11.26 -14.84
CA MET A 125 0.09 11.62 -14.57
C MET A 125 -0.64 11.95 -15.87
N GLY A 126 -1.88 11.45 -16.03
CA GLY A 126 -2.65 11.60 -17.27
C GLY A 126 -2.35 10.56 -18.36
N SER A 127 -1.41 9.64 -18.14
CA SER A 127 -1.15 8.55 -19.11
C SER A 127 -2.43 7.79 -19.46
N LEU A 128 -2.63 7.54 -20.74
CA LEU A 128 -3.68 6.67 -21.27
C LEU A 128 -3.17 5.23 -21.29
N ILE A 129 -3.84 4.37 -20.55
CA ILE A 129 -3.47 2.96 -20.40
C ILE A 129 -4.64 2.04 -20.71
N VAL A 130 -4.36 0.82 -21.11
CA VAL A 130 -5.30 -0.30 -21.10
C VAL A 130 -4.85 -1.29 -20.04
N VAL A 131 -5.75 -1.66 -19.15
CA VAL A 131 -5.53 -2.70 -18.17
C VAL A 131 -6.32 -3.94 -18.56
N THR A 132 -5.62 -5.05 -18.78
CA THR A 132 -6.22 -6.34 -19.09
C THR A 132 -6.09 -7.26 -17.89
N ASN A 133 -7.20 -7.76 -17.39
CA ASN A 133 -7.24 -8.79 -16.37
C ASN A 133 -6.86 -10.13 -16.98
N LEU A 134 -5.74 -10.72 -16.57
CA LEU A 134 -5.22 -11.95 -17.13
C LEU A 134 -6.03 -13.20 -16.73
N THR A 135 -6.95 -13.08 -15.78
CA THR A 135 -7.85 -14.15 -15.36
C THR A 135 -9.17 -14.15 -16.15
N THR A 136 -9.76 -12.97 -16.36
CA THR A 136 -11.05 -12.83 -17.04
C THR A 136 -10.91 -12.51 -18.52
N HIS A 137 -9.70 -12.10 -18.96
CA HIS A 137 -9.39 -11.56 -20.30
C HIS A 137 -10.17 -10.28 -20.66
N GLN A 138 -10.83 -9.66 -19.69
CA GLN A 138 -11.51 -8.39 -19.90
C GLN A 138 -10.51 -7.24 -19.81
N ALA A 139 -10.64 -6.25 -20.66
CA ALA A 139 -9.77 -5.09 -20.75
C ALA A 139 -10.58 -3.80 -20.73
N SER A 140 -9.98 -2.73 -20.21
CA SER A 140 -10.57 -1.39 -20.24
C SER A 140 -9.49 -0.33 -20.34
N ALA A 141 -9.75 0.71 -21.13
CA ALA A 141 -8.92 1.88 -21.16
C ALA A 141 -9.25 2.81 -19.99
N MET A 142 -8.22 3.48 -19.45
CA MET A 142 -8.36 4.41 -18.34
C MET A 142 -7.17 5.36 -18.27
N ARG A 143 -7.27 6.40 -17.44
CA ARG A 143 -6.17 7.35 -17.24
C ARG A 143 -5.56 7.25 -15.83
N ILE A 144 -4.24 7.44 -15.75
CA ILE A 144 -3.55 7.58 -14.47
C ILE A 144 -3.90 8.94 -13.86
N SER A 145 -4.57 8.93 -12.72
CA SER A 145 -5.01 10.14 -12.00
C SER A 145 -4.44 10.24 -10.59
N ASP A 146 -3.84 9.17 -10.06
CA ASP A 146 -3.37 9.12 -8.68
C ASP A 146 -2.04 8.38 -8.52
N ARG A 147 -1.48 8.44 -7.30
CA ARG A 147 -0.24 7.78 -6.90
C ARG A 147 -0.48 6.66 -5.90
N GLY A 148 0.12 5.54 -6.16
CA GLY A 148 0.02 4.27 -5.44
C GLY A 148 0.06 3.10 -6.42
N PRO A 149 -0.13 1.89 -5.93
CA PRO A 149 -0.26 1.47 -4.54
C PRO A 149 1.05 1.55 -3.75
N PHE A 150 0.93 1.85 -2.46
CA PHE A 150 2.06 1.80 -1.52
C PHE A 150 1.92 0.57 -0.61
N VAL A 151 1.77 -0.59 -1.25
CA VAL A 151 1.65 -1.91 -0.65
C VAL A 151 2.52 -2.87 -1.45
N PRO A 152 3.33 -3.73 -0.79
CA PRO A 152 4.18 -4.70 -1.47
C PRO A 152 3.37 -5.62 -2.40
N GLY A 153 3.97 -5.97 -3.54
CA GLY A 153 3.36 -6.88 -4.51
C GLY A 153 2.25 -6.29 -5.38
N ARG A 154 1.80 -5.05 -5.11
CA ARG A 154 0.77 -4.36 -5.92
C ARG A 154 1.42 -3.38 -6.89
N SER A 155 0.90 -3.33 -8.12
CA SER A 155 1.39 -2.47 -9.19
C SER A 155 0.44 -1.32 -9.50
N ILE A 156 -0.86 -1.58 -9.51
CA ILE A 156 -1.89 -0.62 -9.89
C ILE A 156 -3.13 -0.76 -8.99
N ASP A 157 -3.73 0.38 -8.64
CA ASP A 157 -5.00 0.41 -7.92
C ASP A 157 -6.06 1.09 -8.79
N LEU A 158 -7.19 0.42 -8.94
CA LEU A 158 -8.28 0.82 -9.82
C LEU A 158 -9.41 1.51 -9.04
N THR A 159 -10.11 2.45 -9.65
CA THR A 159 -11.41 2.89 -9.16
C THR A 159 -12.42 1.75 -9.23
N ILE A 160 -13.56 1.89 -8.55
CA ILE A 160 -14.65 0.89 -8.63
C ILE A 160 -15.11 0.68 -10.06
N ALA A 161 -15.28 1.77 -10.82
CA ALA A 161 -15.68 1.68 -12.22
C ALA A 161 -14.67 0.90 -13.06
N SER A 162 -13.38 1.22 -12.93
CA SER A 162 -12.29 0.51 -13.62
C SER A 162 -12.22 -0.98 -13.23
N ALA A 163 -12.35 -1.29 -11.95
CA ALA A 163 -12.35 -2.68 -11.47
C ALA A 163 -13.54 -3.50 -11.99
N LYS A 164 -14.71 -2.88 -12.09
CA LYS A 164 -15.91 -3.51 -12.68
C LYS A 164 -15.72 -3.75 -14.18
N ALA A 165 -15.14 -2.79 -14.89
CA ALA A 165 -14.93 -2.87 -16.33
C ALA A 165 -14.03 -4.03 -16.77
N ILE A 166 -13.11 -4.46 -15.91
CA ILE A 166 -12.21 -5.60 -16.18
C ILE A 166 -12.56 -6.85 -15.37
N GLY A 167 -13.75 -6.92 -14.76
CA GLY A 167 -14.19 -8.08 -13.98
C GLY A 167 -13.43 -8.31 -12.66
N LEU A 168 -12.62 -7.35 -12.20
CA LEU A 168 -11.81 -7.48 -10.99
C LEU A 168 -12.58 -7.21 -9.72
N TYR A 169 -13.66 -6.42 -9.77
CA TYR A 169 -14.34 -5.90 -8.57
C TYR A 169 -14.70 -6.97 -7.55
N ARG A 170 -15.28 -8.10 -7.98
CA ARG A 170 -15.66 -9.21 -7.09
C ARG A 170 -14.47 -10.05 -6.63
N MET A 171 -13.39 -10.07 -7.40
CA MET A 171 -12.18 -10.82 -7.10
C MET A 171 -11.31 -10.13 -6.05
N GLY A 172 -11.43 -8.81 -5.93
CA GLY A 172 -10.61 -7.97 -5.06
C GLY A 172 -9.20 -7.72 -5.57
N THR A 173 -8.55 -8.73 -6.13
CA THR A 173 -7.20 -8.68 -6.72
C THR A 173 -7.09 -9.62 -7.91
N ALA A 174 -6.28 -9.25 -8.90
CA ALA A 174 -5.99 -10.12 -10.05
C ALA A 174 -4.64 -9.76 -10.69
N PRO A 175 -3.97 -10.74 -11.34
CA PRO A 175 -2.85 -10.44 -12.23
C PRO A 175 -3.37 -9.68 -13.45
N VAL A 176 -2.65 -8.64 -13.83
CA VAL A 176 -3.01 -7.78 -14.96
C VAL A 176 -1.81 -7.50 -15.85
N ARG A 177 -2.10 -7.21 -17.12
CA ARG A 177 -1.19 -6.53 -18.02
C ARG A 177 -1.63 -5.07 -18.13
N ILE A 178 -0.66 -4.18 -18.10
CA ILE A 178 -0.84 -2.72 -18.23
C ILE A 178 -0.13 -2.31 -19.51
N ASP A 179 -0.88 -1.91 -20.52
CA ASP A 179 -0.38 -1.40 -21.78
C ASP A 179 -0.54 0.12 -21.82
N VAL A 180 0.53 0.86 -22.05
CA VAL A 180 0.52 2.33 -22.11
C VAL A 180 0.52 2.77 -23.55
N TYR A 181 -0.44 3.60 -23.93
CA TYR A 181 -0.63 4.06 -25.30
C TYR A 181 -0.18 5.51 -25.50
N GLN A 182 -0.44 6.34 -24.51
CA GLN A 182 -0.08 7.76 -24.58
C GLN A 182 0.37 8.27 -23.22
N THR A 183 1.39 9.12 -23.21
CA THR A 183 1.85 9.79 -22.00
C THR A 183 2.12 11.27 -22.30
N PRO A 184 1.80 12.18 -21.38
CA PRO A 184 2.14 13.61 -21.55
C PRO A 184 3.61 13.90 -21.39
N LYS A 185 4.39 12.95 -20.84
CA LYS A 185 5.84 13.03 -20.60
C LYS A 185 6.50 11.67 -20.82
N PRO A 186 7.79 11.59 -21.15
CA PRO A 186 8.49 10.32 -21.28
C PRO A 186 8.40 9.47 -20.01
N ILE A 187 8.27 8.15 -20.15
CA ILE A 187 8.16 7.21 -19.02
C ILE A 187 9.51 7.06 -18.30
N GLU A 188 10.57 6.83 -19.09
CA GLU A 188 11.87 6.42 -18.55
C GLU A 188 12.79 7.59 -18.26
N THR A 189 12.65 8.68 -18.97
CA THR A 189 13.55 9.85 -18.86
C THR A 189 12.82 11.05 -18.26
N GLY A 190 13.59 11.91 -17.57
CA GLY A 190 13.05 13.11 -16.94
C GLY A 190 12.08 12.83 -15.81
N GLY A 191 11.12 13.74 -15.63
CA GLY A 191 10.15 13.68 -14.54
C GLY A 191 10.71 14.14 -13.20
N ARG A 192 9.82 14.25 -12.23
CA ARG A 192 10.13 14.62 -10.85
C ARG A 192 9.92 13.44 -9.95
N TRP A 193 10.93 13.08 -9.15
CA TRP A 193 10.91 11.83 -8.40
C TRP A 193 11.09 12.05 -6.90
N CYS A 194 10.49 11.15 -6.14
CA CYS A 194 10.64 11.07 -4.70
C CYS A 194 10.63 9.61 -4.24
N VAL A 195 10.93 9.41 -2.96
CA VAL A 195 10.69 8.13 -2.29
C VAL A 195 9.63 8.34 -1.23
N GLN A 196 8.59 7.54 -1.28
CA GLN A 196 7.56 7.47 -0.25
C GLN A 196 7.80 6.26 0.65
N ILE A 197 7.83 6.48 1.95
CA ILE A 197 8.23 5.49 2.96
C ILE A 197 7.11 5.36 3.99
N GLY A 198 6.73 4.14 4.28
CA GLY A 198 5.65 3.81 5.22
C GLY A 198 4.89 2.54 4.79
N ALA A 199 3.70 2.29 5.33
CA ALA A 199 2.99 3.13 6.30
C ALA A 199 3.49 2.90 7.74
N PHE A 200 3.68 3.95 8.50
CA PHE A 200 4.01 3.86 9.93
C PHE A 200 2.73 3.91 10.77
N LYS A 201 2.66 3.10 11.83
CA LYS A 201 1.51 3.03 12.74
C LYS A 201 1.46 4.21 13.73
N SER A 202 2.59 4.91 13.96
CA SER A 202 2.67 6.03 14.87
C SER A 202 3.48 7.17 14.26
N GLN A 203 3.12 8.39 14.63
CA GLN A 203 3.83 9.60 14.24
C GLN A 203 5.28 9.59 14.70
N GLU A 204 5.55 9.12 15.93
CA GLU A 204 6.91 9.02 16.47
C GLU A 204 7.85 8.21 15.56
N ARG A 205 7.36 7.09 14.99
CA ARG A 205 8.16 6.27 14.08
C ARG A 205 8.42 6.99 12.75
N ALA A 206 7.44 7.72 12.24
CA ALA A 206 7.60 8.54 11.04
C ALA A 206 8.61 9.67 11.29
N GLU A 207 8.52 10.37 12.41
CA GLU A 207 9.48 11.43 12.80
C GLU A 207 10.90 10.90 12.98
N LYS A 208 11.05 9.73 13.59
CA LYS A 208 12.35 9.06 13.72
C LYS A 208 12.96 8.75 12.34
N MET A 209 12.16 8.24 11.42
CA MET A 209 12.57 8.01 10.03
C MET A 209 12.93 9.32 9.33
N LYS A 210 12.09 10.35 9.42
CA LYS A 210 12.34 11.69 8.88
C LYS A 210 13.67 12.25 9.38
N SER A 211 13.92 12.18 10.69
CA SER A 211 15.15 12.66 11.31
C SER A 211 16.39 11.89 10.82
N ALA A 212 16.28 10.58 10.62
CA ALA A 212 17.36 9.77 10.06
C ALA A 212 17.67 10.15 8.61
N LEU A 213 16.63 10.39 7.80
CA LEU A 213 16.78 10.80 6.41
C LEU A 213 17.38 12.20 6.28
N LEU A 214 16.99 13.16 7.13
CA LEU A 214 17.58 14.52 7.14
C LEU A 214 19.08 14.48 7.45
N ARG A 215 19.52 13.59 8.34
CA ARG A 215 20.95 13.40 8.63
C ARG A 215 21.70 12.74 7.46
N ALA A 216 21.09 11.75 6.82
CA ALA A 216 21.72 11.00 5.73
C ALA A 216 21.72 11.77 4.39
N TYR A 217 20.73 12.63 4.18
CA TYR A 217 20.50 13.37 2.93
C TYR A 217 20.22 14.86 3.21
N PRO A 218 21.22 15.64 3.65
CA PRO A 218 21.02 17.01 4.14
C PRO A 218 20.52 18.01 3.08
N ARG A 219 20.65 17.66 1.79
CA ARG A 219 20.16 18.48 0.67
C ARG A 219 18.78 18.07 0.16
N ALA A 220 18.21 17.00 0.70
CA ALA A 220 16.90 16.53 0.30
C ALA A 220 15.79 17.26 1.08
N ASN A 221 14.63 17.41 0.46
CA ASN A 221 13.44 17.85 1.16
C ASN A 221 12.74 16.63 1.74
N VAL A 222 12.65 16.55 3.07
CA VAL A 222 12.02 15.45 3.78
C VAL A 222 10.81 15.97 4.54
N ILE A 223 9.64 15.46 4.20
CA ILE A 223 8.38 15.80 4.85
C ILE A 223 7.75 14.56 5.46
N GLU A 224 7.03 14.76 6.56
CA GLU A 224 6.11 13.79 7.14
C GLU A 224 4.69 14.26 6.85
N PHE A 225 3.78 13.32 6.63
CA PHE A 225 2.37 13.61 6.45
C PHE A 225 1.50 12.45 6.96
N SER A 226 0.31 12.79 7.43
CA SER A 226 -0.67 11.80 7.88
C SER A 226 -1.48 11.30 6.71
N GLY A 227 -1.59 9.97 6.59
CA GLY A 227 -2.65 9.29 5.86
C GLY A 227 -3.85 9.03 6.79
N GLU A 228 -4.84 8.32 6.32
CA GLU A 228 -6.07 8.08 7.12
C GLU A 228 -5.87 7.24 8.38
N ALA A 229 -5.06 6.18 8.27
CA ALA A 229 -4.79 5.26 9.39
C ALA A 229 -3.30 5.07 9.62
N SER A 230 -2.45 5.95 9.06
CA SER A 230 -1.01 5.78 9.09
C SER A 230 -0.28 7.08 8.79
N PHE A 231 0.99 7.09 9.14
CA PHE A 231 1.91 8.18 8.90
C PHE A 231 2.89 7.80 7.79
N TRP A 232 3.31 8.79 7.03
CA TRP A 232 4.19 8.61 5.88
C TRP A 232 5.34 9.60 5.90
N VAL A 233 6.46 9.21 5.36
CA VAL A 233 7.60 10.09 5.12
C VAL A 233 7.88 10.12 3.62
N ARG A 234 8.03 11.32 3.07
CA ARG A 234 8.44 11.52 1.68
C ARG A 234 9.77 12.25 1.65
N ILE A 235 10.72 11.68 0.94
CA ILE A 235 12.00 12.33 0.65
C ILE A 235 12.08 12.66 -0.84
N ARG A 236 12.35 13.94 -1.12
CA ARG A 236 12.62 14.46 -2.46
C ARG A 236 14.09 14.77 -2.55
N PRO A 237 14.86 14.04 -3.35
CA PRO A 237 16.28 14.35 -3.57
C PRO A 237 16.46 15.70 -4.26
N LEU A 238 17.67 16.22 -4.25
CA LEU A 238 17.99 17.45 -4.95
C LEU A 238 17.65 17.33 -6.45
N GLY A 239 16.93 18.32 -6.97
CA GLY A 239 16.47 18.33 -8.36
C GLY A 239 15.41 17.28 -8.68
N ASP A 240 14.80 16.66 -7.67
CA ASP A 240 13.83 15.56 -7.85
C ASP A 240 14.36 14.42 -8.74
N SER A 241 15.68 14.14 -8.68
CA SER A 241 16.38 13.19 -9.53
C SER A 241 15.88 11.75 -9.34
N ARG A 242 15.55 11.07 -10.45
CA ARG A 242 15.19 9.65 -10.46
C ARG A 242 16.31 8.77 -9.92
N GLU A 243 17.51 8.97 -10.45
CA GLU A 243 18.69 8.17 -10.08
C GLU A 243 18.98 8.24 -8.56
N GLU A 244 18.90 9.45 -7.99
CA GLU A 244 19.07 9.62 -6.55
C GLU A 244 17.92 8.98 -5.76
N ALA A 245 16.67 9.14 -6.21
CA ALA A 245 15.53 8.50 -5.59
C ALA A 245 15.66 6.96 -5.58
N GLU A 246 16.09 6.38 -6.69
CA GLU A 246 16.38 4.93 -6.78
C GLU A 246 17.50 4.50 -5.83
N ARG A 247 18.58 5.30 -5.71
CA ARG A 247 19.65 5.03 -4.73
C ARG A 247 19.12 5.04 -3.30
N ILE A 248 18.22 5.97 -2.98
CA ILE A 248 17.58 6.06 -1.67
C ILE A 248 16.72 4.82 -1.42
N VAL A 249 15.87 4.40 -2.36
CA VAL A 249 15.05 3.18 -2.24
C VAL A 249 15.91 1.96 -1.95
N ARG A 250 17.03 1.80 -2.65
CA ARG A 250 17.93 0.67 -2.45
C ARG A 250 18.65 0.66 -1.09
N ARG A 251 18.84 1.81 -0.45
CA ARG A 251 19.58 1.97 0.82
C ARG A 251 18.68 2.03 2.04
N VAL A 252 17.52 2.62 1.92
CA VAL A 252 16.61 2.81 3.05
C VAL A 252 16.00 1.48 3.46
N ARG A 253 16.07 1.20 4.76
CA ARG A 253 15.42 0.03 5.38
C ARG A 253 14.55 0.55 6.52
N PRO A 254 13.27 0.84 6.26
CA PRO A 254 12.37 1.29 7.30
C PRO A 254 12.11 0.15 8.29
N THR A 255 11.95 0.50 9.56
CA THR A 255 11.58 -0.46 10.60
C THR A 255 10.13 -0.93 10.48
N GLN A 256 9.34 -0.25 9.67
CA GLN A 256 7.95 -0.56 9.39
C GLN A 256 7.56 -0.01 8.01
N GLY A 257 6.77 -0.79 7.26
CA GLY A 257 6.43 -0.47 5.87
C GLY A 257 7.62 -0.64 4.93
N ASP A 258 7.52 -0.04 3.76
CA ASP A 258 8.51 -0.12 2.69
C ASP A 258 8.87 1.26 2.13
N ALA A 259 9.87 1.28 1.25
CA ALA A 259 10.26 2.47 0.50
C ALA A 259 9.88 2.30 -0.97
N TYR A 260 9.11 3.25 -1.50
CA TYR A 260 8.57 3.20 -2.85
C TYR A 260 9.09 4.36 -3.70
N LEU A 261 9.69 4.02 -4.83
CA LEU A 261 9.98 5.01 -5.87
C LEU A 261 8.66 5.57 -6.40
N THR A 262 8.55 6.89 -6.46
CA THR A 262 7.31 7.55 -6.83
C THR A 262 7.59 8.76 -7.72
N ARG A 263 6.85 8.87 -8.81
CA ARG A 263 6.87 10.02 -9.69
C ARG A 263 5.91 11.09 -9.19
N LEU A 264 6.29 12.37 -9.27
CA LEU A 264 5.48 13.49 -8.76
C LEU A 264 4.63 14.18 -9.85
N ASP A 265 4.98 14.01 -11.13
CA ASP A 265 4.35 14.67 -12.28
C ASP A 265 3.66 13.70 -13.25
#